data_4c3ba725068f4535bd04d22dfca8681d
#
_entry.id   4c3ba725068f4535bd04d22dfca8681d
#
_cell.length_a   1.000
_cell.length_b   1.000
_cell.length_c   1.000
_cell.angle_alpha   90.00
_cell.angle_beta   90.00
_cell.angle_gamma   90.00
#
_symmetry.space_group_name_H-M   'P 1'
#
loop_
_entity.id
_entity.type
_entity.pdbx_description
1 polymer ?
#
loop_
_entity_poly.entity_id
_entity_poly.type
_entity_poly.pdbx_seq_one_letter_code
_entity_poly.pdbx_strand_id
1 'polypeptide(L)'
;MCIRDSHSYLDDEAVIAHANEASNSEKFKKLFAGDWEDLYGSQSDADMALLSILAFWCGCDEEQMDRIFRTSGLMRDKWDRKQAGSTYGAISIRNTVNTCSAVYMPVNAQDIVDEEFSKLDEDDYIEFQPDLTKITVTLEEMAPHTNARYGRNEIGMGNMFADYFKQIARYNSERKGWYVYDGSVWRPDKGNLKVSELAKLLADKLYVFALTITEEDARKRFIDRVRKLQLRKNRETMLKDAMSVYPISMQAFDRNKYFFNCKNGTLDMRTLEFREHRPEDYLTMESGITYDPDADCPRWHSFIKEVMCGDADLADFLQRSLGYALTGDTSQECMFILYGATSRNGKGTAMETFLKIMGDYGKTSNPDMLAAKFRGGN
;
A
#
# COMPACT_ATOMS: atom_id res chain seq x y z
N MET A 1 0.07 9.45 -24.91
CA MET A 1 1.51 9.31 -25.16
C MET A 1 2.13 8.86 -23.86
N CYS A 2 2.31 7.53 -23.69
CA CYS A 2 2.92 6.96 -22.50
C CYS A 2 4.39 7.35 -22.51
N ILE A 3 4.85 8.01 -21.44
CA ILE A 3 6.28 8.06 -21.14
C ILE A 3 6.60 6.64 -20.67
N ARG A 4 7.19 5.82 -21.55
CA ARG A 4 7.90 4.64 -21.15
C ARG A 4 9.20 5.16 -20.53
N ASP A 5 9.36 5.05 -19.23
CA ASP A 5 10.68 5.11 -18.63
C ASP A 5 11.42 3.88 -19.15
N SER A 6 12.32 4.09 -20.12
CA SER A 6 13.19 3.05 -20.67
C SER A 6 14.24 2.75 -19.59
N HIS A 7 13.93 1.84 -18.68
CA HIS A 7 14.91 1.24 -17.79
C HIS A 7 15.31 -0.11 -18.38
N SER A 8 16.51 -0.15 -18.94
CA SER A 8 17.16 -1.42 -19.23
C SER A 8 17.49 -2.12 -17.91
N TYR A 9 16.91 -3.29 -17.71
CA TYR A 9 17.21 -4.15 -16.54
C TYR A 9 18.55 -4.88 -16.68
N LEU A 10 19.18 -4.84 -17.85
CA LEU A 10 20.40 -5.54 -18.19
C LEU A 10 21.44 -4.54 -18.71
N ASP A 11 22.69 -4.72 -18.36
CA ASP A 11 23.78 -4.03 -19.04
C ASP A 11 24.04 -4.59 -20.44
N ASP A 12 24.89 -3.95 -21.25
CA ASP A 12 25.12 -4.31 -22.63
C ASP A 12 25.66 -5.75 -22.77
N GLU A 13 26.53 -6.20 -21.84
CA GLU A 13 27.09 -7.56 -21.84
C GLU A 13 26.02 -8.61 -21.49
N ALA A 14 25.18 -8.33 -20.52
CA ALA A 14 24.07 -9.20 -20.13
C ALA A 14 23.02 -9.33 -21.24
N VAL A 15 22.68 -8.23 -21.94
CA VAL A 15 21.79 -8.27 -23.12
C VAL A 15 22.32 -9.23 -24.18
N ILE A 16 23.62 -9.11 -24.53
CA ILE A 16 24.26 -9.98 -25.52
C ILE A 16 24.28 -11.44 -25.02
N ALA A 17 24.59 -11.68 -23.75
CA ALA A 17 24.63 -13.02 -23.18
C ALA A 17 23.26 -13.69 -23.23
N HIS A 18 22.20 -13.02 -22.76
CA HIS A 18 20.83 -13.55 -22.80
C HIS A 18 20.31 -13.78 -24.22
N ALA A 19 20.60 -12.88 -25.17
CA ALA A 19 20.24 -13.06 -26.57
C ALA A 19 20.98 -14.28 -27.20
N ASN A 20 22.19 -14.59 -26.76
CA ASN A 20 22.95 -15.76 -27.20
C ASN A 20 22.44 -17.10 -26.64
N GLU A 21 21.67 -17.08 -25.55
CA GLU A 21 21.10 -18.27 -24.91
C GLU A 21 19.61 -18.47 -25.23
N ALA A 22 18.96 -17.49 -25.83
CA ALA A 22 17.55 -17.51 -26.15
C ALA A 22 17.20 -18.58 -27.19
N SER A 23 15.92 -18.93 -27.29
CA SER A 23 15.41 -19.91 -28.28
C SER A 23 15.69 -19.51 -29.73
N ASN A 24 15.90 -18.21 -30.00
CA ASN A 24 16.27 -17.64 -31.30
C ASN A 24 17.77 -17.27 -31.40
N SER A 25 18.61 -17.83 -30.54
CA SER A 25 20.03 -17.53 -30.40
C SER A 25 20.83 -17.69 -31.72
N GLU A 26 20.53 -18.74 -32.50
CA GLU A 26 21.21 -18.96 -33.78
C GLU A 26 20.96 -17.81 -34.78
N LYS A 27 19.74 -17.28 -34.77
CA LYS A 27 19.40 -16.10 -35.58
C LYS A 27 20.12 -14.85 -35.10
N PHE A 28 20.15 -14.66 -33.77
CA PHE A 28 20.84 -13.52 -33.14
C PHE A 28 22.35 -13.56 -33.45
N LYS A 29 23.02 -14.71 -33.26
CA LYS A 29 24.44 -14.90 -33.52
C LYS A 29 24.83 -14.55 -34.95
N LYS A 30 24.06 -15.06 -35.95
CA LYS A 30 24.28 -14.74 -37.37
C LYS A 30 24.14 -13.25 -37.67
N LEU A 31 23.02 -12.64 -37.20
CA LEU A 31 22.77 -11.21 -37.41
C LEU A 31 23.82 -10.34 -36.69
N PHE A 32 24.20 -10.70 -35.46
CA PHE A 32 25.18 -9.97 -34.72
C PHE A 32 26.61 -10.06 -35.28
N ALA A 33 26.95 -11.20 -35.90
CA ALA A 33 28.18 -11.41 -36.66
C ALA A 33 28.18 -10.71 -38.03
N GLY A 34 27.02 -10.29 -38.55
CA GLY A 34 26.90 -9.69 -39.87
C GLY A 34 26.57 -10.70 -41.00
N ASP A 35 26.31 -11.96 -40.68
CA ASP A 35 25.98 -13.05 -41.60
C ASP A 35 24.47 -13.09 -41.87
N TRP A 36 24.00 -12.20 -42.70
CA TRP A 36 22.55 -12.01 -42.94
C TRP A 36 22.05 -12.53 -44.28
N GLU A 37 22.92 -12.78 -45.27
CA GLU A 37 22.56 -13.05 -46.67
C GLU A 37 21.66 -14.29 -46.84
N ASP A 38 21.87 -15.31 -46.01
CA ASP A 38 21.05 -16.53 -45.99
C ASP A 38 19.69 -16.34 -45.32
N LEU A 39 19.50 -15.26 -44.54
CA LEU A 39 18.34 -15.05 -43.72
C LEU A 39 17.38 -14.00 -44.30
N TYR A 40 17.90 -12.99 -45.01
CA TYR A 40 17.13 -11.84 -45.45
C TYR A 40 17.51 -11.40 -46.87
N GLY A 41 16.51 -10.88 -47.58
CA GLY A 41 16.71 -10.40 -48.96
C GLY A 41 17.43 -9.05 -49.07
N SER A 42 17.54 -8.31 -47.95
CA SER A 42 18.31 -7.08 -47.88
C SER A 42 18.94 -6.88 -46.50
N GLN A 43 20.07 -6.17 -46.45
CA GLN A 43 20.72 -5.82 -45.22
C GLN A 43 19.85 -4.87 -44.33
N SER A 44 18.94 -4.10 -44.94
CA SER A 44 18.02 -3.26 -44.20
C SER A 44 16.98 -4.08 -43.44
N ASP A 45 16.55 -5.22 -43.98
CA ASP A 45 15.65 -6.16 -43.27
C ASP A 45 16.39 -6.86 -42.13
N ALA A 46 17.67 -7.19 -42.34
CA ALA A 46 18.55 -7.72 -41.30
C ALA A 46 18.76 -6.71 -40.13
N ASP A 47 18.97 -5.41 -40.43
CA ASP A 47 19.05 -4.34 -39.44
C ASP A 47 17.77 -4.32 -38.59
N MET A 48 16.60 -4.33 -39.18
CA MET A 48 15.31 -4.31 -38.49
C MET A 48 15.11 -5.58 -37.65
N ALA A 49 15.56 -6.72 -38.11
CA ALA A 49 15.45 -7.99 -37.41
C ALA A 49 16.37 -8.01 -36.16
N LEU A 50 17.61 -7.53 -36.27
CA LEU A 50 18.50 -7.39 -35.12
C LEU A 50 17.92 -6.38 -34.12
N LEU A 51 17.45 -5.22 -34.57
CA LEU A 51 16.84 -4.21 -33.73
C LEU A 51 15.60 -4.75 -32.99
N SER A 52 14.80 -5.60 -33.62
CA SER A 52 13.64 -6.21 -32.96
C SER A 52 14.05 -7.13 -31.82
N ILE A 53 15.16 -7.86 -31.95
CA ILE A 53 15.72 -8.67 -30.86
C ILE A 53 16.29 -7.76 -29.75
N LEU A 54 17.01 -6.72 -30.12
CA LEU A 54 17.57 -5.76 -29.16
C LEU A 54 16.45 -4.99 -28.42
N ALA A 55 15.38 -4.57 -29.11
CA ALA A 55 14.26 -3.89 -28.48
C ALA A 55 13.62 -4.75 -27.38
N PHE A 56 13.50 -6.06 -27.61
CA PHE A 56 13.02 -6.99 -26.58
C PHE A 56 13.93 -7.03 -25.34
N TRP A 57 15.24 -7.23 -25.55
CA TRP A 57 16.19 -7.41 -24.46
C TRP A 57 16.58 -6.10 -23.75
N CYS A 58 16.64 -4.98 -24.48
CA CYS A 58 16.96 -3.66 -23.94
C CYS A 58 15.75 -2.94 -23.32
N GLY A 59 14.57 -3.55 -23.26
CA GLY A 59 13.38 -2.86 -22.75
C GLY A 59 12.99 -1.64 -23.59
N CYS A 60 13.31 -1.62 -24.89
CA CYS A 60 13.10 -0.48 -25.80
C CYS A 60 13.96 0.77 -25.46
N ASP A 61 15.07 0.60 -24.75
CA ASP A 61 16.04 1.69 -24.53
C ASP A 61 16.78 2.02 -25.83
N GLU A 62 16.43 3.16 -26.46
CA GLU A 62 16.96 3.58 -27.75
C GLU A 62 18.49 3.79 -27.72
N GLU A 63 19.02 4.31 -26.59
CA GLU A 63 20.46 4.57 -26.45
C GLU A 63 21.25 3.26 -26.29
N GLN A 64 20.72 2.32 -25.51
CA GLN A 64 21.34 1.01 -25.37
C GLN A 64 21.29 0.20 -26.66
N MET A 65 20.16 0.23 -27.35
CA MET A 65 20.01 -0.41 -28.66
C MET A 65 21.02 0.12 -29.67
N ASP A 66 21.26 1.43 -29.73
CA ASP A 66 22.24 2.04 -30.62
C ASP A 66 23.66 1.61 -30.26
N ARG A 67 24.01 1.63 -28.94
CA ARG A 67 25.35 1.20 -28.50
C ARG A 67 25.63 -0.25 -28.88
N ILE A 68 24.69 -1.17 -28.60
CA ILE A 68 24.87 -2.59 -28.91
C ILE A 68 24.88 -2.83 -30.43
N PHE A 69 23.99 -2.18 -31.19
CA PHE A 69 23.96 -2.33 -32.66
C PHE A 69 25.30 -1.92 -33.29
N ARG A 70 25.93 -0.85 -32.79
CA ARG A 70 27.27 -0.38 -33.27
C ARG A 70 28.38 -1.38 -33.08
N THR A 71 28.23 -2.34 -32.17
CA THR A 71 29.22 -3.43 -31.96
C THR A 71 28.98 -4.63 -32.84
N SER A 72 27.87 -4.67 -33.56
CA SER A 72 27.52 -5.79 -34.45
C SER A 72 28.19 -5.69 -35.81
N GLY A 73 28.31 -6.82 -36.50
CA GLY A 73 28.80 -6.90 -37.89
C GLY A 73 27.88 -6.27 -38.94
N LEU A 74 26.66 -5.85 -38.57
CA LEU A 74 25.75 -5.10 -39.42
C LEU A 74 26.05 -3.60 -39.48
N MET A 75 26.92 -3.10 -38.56
CA MET A 75 27.29 -1.68 -38.54
C MET A 75 27.97 -1.25 -39.83
N ARG A 76 27.56 -0.12 -40.40
CA ARG A 76 28.11 0.48 -41.62
C ARG A 76 27.82 1.97 -41.69
N ASP A 77 28.50 2.69 -42.61
CA ASP A 77 28.39 4.15 -42.80
C ASP A 77 26.96 4.64 -43.07
N LYS A 78 26.07 3.78 -43.54
CA LYS A 78 24.63 4.10 -43.71
C LYS A 78 23.96 4.41 -42.38
N TRP A 79 24.42 3.83 -41.29
CA TRP A 79 23.84 4.01 -39.94
C TRP A 79 23.78 5.46 -39.54
N ASP A 80 24.86 6.20 -39.74
CA ASP A 80 24.99 7.60 -39.40
C ASP A 80 24.58 8.57 -40.51
N ARG A 81 24.12 8.05 -41.65
CA ARG A 81 23.66 8.90 -42.76
C ARG A 81 22.42 9.68 -42.37
N LYS A 82 22.47 11.01 -42.55
CA LYS A 82 21.33 11.90 -42.32
C LYS A 82 20.17 11.62 -43.29
N GLN A 83 18.97 11.46 -42.72
CA GLN A 83 17.73 11.23 -43.45
C GLN A 83 16.58 11.91 -42.67
N ALA A 84 15.77 12.75 -43.35
CA ALA A 84 14.58 13.38 -42.75
C ALA A 84 14.81 14.04 -41.38
N GLY A 85 15.97 14.74 -41.20
CA GLY A 85 16.26 15.47 -39.96
C GLY A 85 16.87 14.60 -38.83
N SER A 86 17.10 13.31 -39.04
CA SER A 86 17.72 12.38 -38.09
C SER A 86 18.74 11.49 -38.80
N THR A 87 19.26 10.44 -38.18
CA THR A 87 20.08 9.41 -38.83
C THR A 87 19.25 8.19 -39.21
N TYR A 88 19.73 7.39 -40.17
CA TYR A 88 19.08 6.12 -40.54
C TYR A 88 18.94 5.21 -39.31
N GLY A 89 19.98 5.10 -38.47
CA GLY A 89 19.96 4.30 -37.27
C GLY A 89 18.88 4.75 -36.30
N ALA A 90 18.84 6.06 -35.96
CA ALA A 90 17.85 6.60 -35.04
C ALA A 90 16.39 6.44 -35.55
N ILE A 91 16.17 6.56 -36.86
CA ILE A 91 14.82 6.32 -37.45
C ILE A 91 14.46 4.84 -37.33
N SER A 92 15.40 3.93 -37.63
CA SER A 92 15.19 2.48 -37.59
C SER A 92 14.90 2.01 -36.14
N ILE A 93 15.65 2.49 -35.16
CA ILE A 93 15.42 2.21 -33.72
C ILE A 93 14.04 2.69 -33.32
N ARG A 94 13.68 3.95 -33.60
CA ARG A 94 12.37 4.51 -33.25
C ARG A 94 11.21 3.73 -33.85
N ASN A 95 11.34 3.32 -35.12
CA ASN A 95 10.32 2.51 -35.79
C ASN A 95 10.16 1.15 -35.10
N THR A 96 11.28 0.52 -34.71
CA THR A 96 11.27 -0.77 -34.01
C THR A 96 10.65 -0.64 -32.61
N VAL A 97 11.02 0.39 -31.87
CA VAL A 97 10.45 0.67 -30.54
C VAL A 97 8.93 0.90 -30.61
N ASN A 98 8.45 1.64 -31.64
CA ASN A 98 7.02 1.88 -31.81
C ASN A 98 6.22 0.61 -32.19
N THR A 99 6.87 -0.40 -32.78
CA THR A 99 6.23 -1.66 -33.14
C THR A 99 6.48 -2.80 -32.14
N CYS A 100 7.36 -2.60 -31.18
CA CYS A 100 7.68 -3.58 -30.16
C CYS A 100 6.47 -3.82 -29.25
N SER A 101 5.98 -5.05 -29.20
CA SER A 101 4.81 -5.45 -28.41
C SER A 101 5.16 -6.12 -27.08
N ALA A 102 6.40 -6.57 -26.90
CA ALA A 102 6.86 -7.25 -25.68
C ALA A 102 8.33 -6.92 -25.43
N VAL A 103 8.70 -6.79 -24.15
CA VAL A 103 10.08 -6.58 -23.68
C VAL A 103 10.45 -7.66 -22.69
N TYR A 104 11.75 -7.94 -22.57
CA TYR A 104 12.25 -8.83 -21.52
C TYR A 104 11.99 -8.23 -20.15
N MET A 105 11.36 -9.03 -19.30
CA MET A 105 11.27 -8.76 -17.87
C MET A 105 11.98 -9.91 -17.15
N PRO A 106 12.94 -9.64 -16.26
CA PRO A 106 13.56 -10.70 -15.47
C PRO A 106 12.50 -11.54 -14.76
N VAL A 107 12.71 -12.85 -14.66
CA VAL A 107 11.77 -13.77 -13.96
C VAL A 107 11.49 -13.29 -12.54
N ASN A 108 12.46 -12.63 -11.91
CA ASN A 108 12.34 -12.02 -10.59
C ASN A 108 11.46 -10.75 -10.54
N ALA A 109 11.03 -10.18 -11.66
CA ALA A 109 10.16 -9.01 -11.62
C ALA A 109 8.73 -9.39 -11.19
N GLN A 110 8.26 -10.59 -11.53
CA GLN A 110 6.99 -11.10 -11.00
C GLN A 110 7.14 -11.47 -9.53
N ASP A 111 8.26 -12.10 -9.15
CA ASP A 111 8.59 -12.43 -7.76
C ASP A 111 8.80 -11.15 -6.94
N ILE A 112 9.43 -10.10 -7.50
CA ILE A 112 9.58 -8.78 -6.86
C ILE A 112 8.23 -8.07 -6.76
N VAL A 113 7.38 -8.16 -7.75
CA VAL A 113 6.01 -7.61 -7.71
C VAL A 113 5.17 -8.38 -6.70
N ASP A 114 5.21 -9.70 -6.69
CA ASP A 114 4.50 -10.53 -5.71
C ASP A 114 5.09 -10.36 -4.30
N GLU A 115 6.40 -10.17 -4.18
CA GLU A 115 7.10 -9.86 -2.92
C GLU A 115 6.85 -8.41 -2.47
N GLU A 116 6.75 -7.44 -3.36
CA GLU A 116 6.32 -6.08 -3.00
C GLU A 116 4.81 -6.00 -2.75
N PHE A 117 3.98 -6.77 -3.44
CA PHE A 117 2.57 -6.92 -3.09
C PHE A 117 2.37 -7.65 -1.76
N SER A 118 3.18 -8.67 -1.47
CA SER A 118 3.17 -9.31 -0.15
C SER A 118 3.75 -8.39 0.93
N LYS A 119 4.69 -7.50 0.60
CA LYS A 119 5.17 -6.44 1.51
C LYS A 119 4.17 -5.30 1.68
N LEU A 120 3.28 -5.05 0.71
CA LEU A 120 2.15 -4.14 0.86
C LEU A 120 1.04 -4.75 1.74
N ASP A 121 0.97 -6.07 1.83
CA ASP A 121 0.15 -6.83 2.79
C ASP A 121 0.91 -7.17 4.10
N GLU A 122 2.23 -7.11 4.12
CA GLU A 122 3.03 -6.94 5.32
C GLU A 122 2.94 -5.46 5.69
N ASP A 123 1.80 -5.09 6.33
CA ASP A 123 1.79 -3.94 7.22
C ASP A 123 3.08 -4.01 8.02
N ASP A 124 3.99 -3.06 7.83
CA ASP A 124 5.11 -2.88 8.74
C ASP A 124 4.53 -3.05 10.14
N TYR A 125 5.01 -4.06 10.88
CA TYR A 125 4.53 -4.29 12.23
C TYR A 125 4.89 -3.06 13.05
N ILE A 126 4.01 -2.07 13.01
CA ILE A 126 4.11 -0.88 13.84
C ILE A 126 3.86 -1.38 15.25
N GLU A 127 4.90 -1.38 16.06
CA GLU A 127 4.75 -1.67 17.48
C GLU A 127 3.83 -0.61 18.08
N PHE A 128 2.63 -1.03 18.46
CA PHE A 128 1.64 -0.16 19.07
C PHE A 128 1.27 -0.67 20.45
N GLN A 129 0.69 0.17 21.26
CA GLN A 129 0.14 -0.20 22.57
C GLN A 129 -1.35 0.12 22.61
N PRO A 130 -2.17 -0.71 23.28
CA PRO A 130 -3.58 -0.40 23.51
C PRO A 130 -3.73 0.90 24.32
N ASP A 131 -4.64 1.78 23.90
CA ASP A 131 -4.96 2.97 24.69
C ASP A 131 -5.92 2.63 25.84
N LEU A 132 -5.35 2.34 26.99
CA LEU A 132 -6.10 1.99 28.21
C LEU A 132 -6.92 3.17 28.75
N THR A 133 -6.67 4.40 28.35
CA THR A 133 -7.43 5.59 28.81
C THR A 133 -8.86 5.60 28.27
N LYS A 134 -9.11 4.86 27.19
CA LYS A 134 -10.44 4.73 26.59
C LYS A 134 -11.32 3.65 27.24
N ILE A 135 -10.83 2.97 28.27
CA ILE A 135 -11.65 2.07 29.08
C ILE A 135 -12.54 2.92 29.98
N THR A 136 -13.83 2.97 29.68
CA THR A 136 -14.80 3.83 30.37
C THR A 136 -15.54 3.14 31.51
N VAL A 137 -15.49 1.81 31.56
CA VAL A 137 -16.19 1.00 32.58
C VAL A 137 -15.23 0.62 33.70
N THR A 138 -15.68 0.69 34.95
CA THR A 138 -14.92 0.24 36.11
C THR A 138 -15.35 -1.15 36.56
N LEU A 139 -14.47 -1.86 37.31
CA LEU A 139 -14.82 -3.17 37.87
C LEU A 139 -15.87 -3.05 38.98
N GLU A 140 -15.93 -1.90 39.66
CA GLU A 140 -16.95 -1.56 40.65
C GLU A 140 -18.34 -1.51 40.01
N GLU A 141 -18.49 -0.83 38.86
CA GLU A 141 -19.73 -0.76 38.09
C GLU A 141 -20.13 -2.12 37.53
N MET A 142 -19.16 -2.90 37.05
CA MET A 142 -19.41 -4.25 36.55
C MET A 142 -19.85 -5.23 37.65
N ALA A 143 -19.40 -5.01 38.87
CA ALA A 143 -19.66 -5.88 40.03
C ALA A 143 -19.41 -7.39 39.78
N PRO A 144 -18.19 -7.79 39.35
CA PRO A 144 -17.93 -9.13 38.82
C PRO A 144 -18.13 -10.29 39.80
N HIS A 145 -18.26 -10.02 41.09
CA HIS A 145 -18.50 -11.03 42.14
C HIS A 145 -20.00 -11.33 42.35
N THR A 146 -20.90 -10.42 41.97
CA THR A 146 -22.36 -10.52 42.19
C THR A 146 -23.17 -10.56 40.92
N ASN A 147 -22.67 -9.96 39.83
CA ASN A 147 -23.37 -9.88 38.57
C ASN A 147 -23.46 -11.26 37.90
N ALA A 148 -24.70 -11.70 37.62
CA ALA A 148 -24.99 -13.00 37.01
C ALA A 148 -24.38 -13.15 35.59
N ARG A 149 -24.21 -12.05 34.83
CA ARG A 149 -23.61 -12.04 33.50
C ARG A 149 -22.16 -12.57 33.51
N TYR A 150 -21.45 -12.34 34.60
CA TYR A 150 -20.08 -12.77 34.76
C TYR A 150 -19.94 -14.08 35.54
N GLY A 151 -21.00 -14.78 35.79
CA GLY A 151 -21.13 -16.06 36.47
C GLY A 151 -19.87 -16.83 36.88
N ARG A 152 -20.04 -18.06 37.33
CA ARG A 152 -18.90 -18.87 37.87
C ARG A 152 -18.21 -19.73 36.80
N ASN A 153 -18.59 -19.60 35.54
CA ASN A 153 -18.11 -20.44 34.42
C ASN A 153 -17.18 -19.66 33.47
N GLU A 154 -16.65 -20.35 32.48
CA GLU A 154 -15.76 -19.81 31.45
C GLU A 154 -16.46 -18.73 30.62
N ILE A 155 -17.73 -18.93 30.24
CA ILE A 155 -18.53 -17.96 29.49
C ILE A 155 -18.59 -16.61 30.23
N GLY A 156 -18.80 -16.63 31.53
CA GLY A 156 -18.82 -15.39 32.34
C GLY A 156 -17.49 -14.65 32.33
N MET A 157 -16.38 -15.37 32.28
CA MET A 157 -15.07 -14.74 32.16
C MET A 157 -14.86 -14.12 30.76
N GLY A 158 -15.32 -14.78 29.70
CA GLY A 158 -15.32 -14.22 28.35
C GLY A 158 -16.16 -12.95 28.24
N ASN A 159 -17.39 -12.97 28.82
CA ASN A 159 -18.24 -11.78 28.90
C ASN A 159 -17.56 -10.63 29.63
N MET A 160 -16.87 -10.94 30.74
CA MET A 160 -16.17 -9.94 31.54
C MET A 160 -15.03 -9.28 30.76
N PHE A 161 -14.20 -10.05 30.05
CA PHE A 161 -13.16 -9.52 29.18
C PHE A 161 -13.76 -8.62 28.10
N ALA A 162 -14.79 -9.11 27.41
CA ALA A 162 -15.43 -8.39 26.32
C ALA A 162 -16.06 -7.07 26.79
N ASP A 163 -16.76 -7.07 27.93
CA ASP A 163 -17.40 -5.87 28.47
C ASP A 163 -16.36 -4.86 28.97
N TYR A 164 -15.29 -5.32 29.64
CA TYR A 164 -14.27 -4.43 30.19
C TYR A 164 -13.44 -3.75 29.09
N PHE A 165 -13.07 -4.47 28.03
CA PHE A 165 -12.26 -3.95 26.93
C PHE A 165 -13.07 -3.57 25.68
N LYS A 166 -14.39 -3.42 25.83
CA LYS A 166 -15.30 -3.14 24.72
C LYS A 166 -14.85 -1.99 23.83
N GLN A 167 -14.24 -0.95 24.38
CA GLN A 167 -13.85 0.25 23.64
C GLN A 167 -12.50 0.10 22.90
N ILE A 168 -11.69 -0.87 23.29
CA ILE A 168 -10.32 -0.96 22.78
C ILE A 168 -9.96 -2.33 22.16
N ALA A 169 -10.83 -3.34 22.27
CA ALA A 169 -10.57 -4.65 21.68
C ALA A 169 -11.84 -5.23 21.05
N ARG A 170 -11.75 -5.65 19.79
CA ARG A 170 -12.83 -6.24 19.00
C ARG A 170 -12.34 -7.42 18.19
N TYR A 171 -13.14 -8.46 18.11
CA TYR A 171 -12.84 -9.60 17.26
C TYR A 171 -13.54 -9.48 15.90
N ASN A 172 -12.78 -9.66 14.83
CA ASN A 172 -13.31 -9.72 13.48
C ASN A 172 -13.36 -11.18 13.01
N SER A 173 -14.57 -11.68 12.71
CA SER A 173 -14.78 -13.07 12.29
C SER A 173 -14.34 -13.34 10.85
N GLU A 174 -14.39 -12.34 9.97
CA GLU A 174 -14.03 -12.44 8.56
C GLU A 174 -12.51 -12.61 8.40
N ARG A 175 -11.72 -11.80 9.13
CA ARG A 175 -10.25 -11.88 9.18
C ARG A 175 -9.73 -12.87 10.24
N LYS A 176 -10.61 -13.43 11.06
CA LYS A 176 -10.29 -14.37 12.16
C LYS A 176 -9.24 -13.82 13.13
N GLY A 177 -9.30 -12.54 13.43
CA GLY A 177 -8.31 -11.83 14.25
C GLY A 177 -8.92 -10.76 15.15
N TRP A 178 -8.17 -10.43 16.20
CA TRP A 178 -8.50 -9.30 17.04
C TRP A 178 -8.02 -7.99 16.42
N TYR A 179 -8.76 -6.93 16.66
CA TYR A 179 -8.38 -5.56 16.41
C TYR A 179 -8.32 -4.81 17.74
N VAL A 180 -7.30 -4.00 17.89
CA VAL A 180 -7.03 -3.25 19.12
C VAL A 180 -6.84 -1.78 18.77
N TYR A 181 -7.48 -0.91 19.55
CA TYR A 181 -7.38 0.54 19.41
C TYR A 181 -6.13 1.08 20.09
N ASP A 182 -5.30 1.85 19.36
CA ASP A 182 -4.02 2.38 19.83
C ASP A 182 -4.06 3.83 20.33
N GLY A 183 -5.25 4.45 20.29
CA GLY A 183 -5.45 5.86 20.64
C GLY A 183 -5.83 6.74 19.45
N SER A 184 -5.49 6.32 18.23
CA SER A 184 -5.85 7.00 16.99
C SER A 184 -6.61 6.10 16.01
N VAL A 185 -6.20 4.83 15.88
CA VAL A 185 -6.77 3.86 14.93
C VAL A 185 -6.93 2.47 15.52
N TRP A 186 -7.76 1.66 14.87
CA TRP A 186 -7.88 0.24 15.12
C TRP A 186 -6.88 -0.55 14.28
N ARG A 187 -5.98 -1.30 14.95
CA ARG A 187 -4.95 -2.11 14.29
C ARG A 187 -5.19 -3.60 14.48
N PRO A 188 -4.91 -4.43 13.47
CA PRO A 188 -4.96 -5.87 13.62
C PRO A 188 -3.91 -6.34 14.64
N ASP A 189 -4.33 -7.17 15.60
CA ASP A 189 -3.45 -7.77 16.61
C ASP A 189 -2.86 -9.07 16.08
N LYS A 190 -1.74 -8.98 15.36
CA LYS A 190 -1.06 -10.16 14.80
C LYS A 190 -0.62 -11.11 15.92
N GLY A 191 -1.05 -12.35 15.82
CA GLY A 191 -0.74 -13.40 16.83
C GLY A 191 -1.49 -13.23 18.16
N ASN A 192 -2.46 -12.34 18.28
CA ASN A 192 -3.25 -12.06 19.50
C ASN A 192 -2.37 -11.64 20.71
N LEU A 193 -1.25 -10.98 20.43
CA LEU A 193 -0.28 -10.61 21.48
C LEU A 193 -0.84 -9.54 22.41
N LYS A 194 -1.47 -8.49 21.85
CA LYS A 194 -1.99 -7.38 22.63
C LYS A 194 -3.19 -7.81 23.48
N VAL A 195 -4.14 -8.57 22.92
CA VAL A 195 -5.27 -9.09 23.71
C VAL A 195 -4.82 -10.09 24.76
N SER A 196 -3.73 -10.82 24.53
CA SER A 196 -3.14 -11.71 25.56
C SER A 196 -2.58 -10.90 26.73
N GLU A 197 -1.96 -9.75 26.49
CA GLU A 197 -1.52 -8.83 27.56
C GLU A 197 -2.72 -8.18 28.25
N LEU A 198 -3.76 -7.78 27.52
CA LEU A 198 -5.00 -7.29 28.11
C LEU A 198 -5.65 -8.35 29.02
N ALA A 199 -5.59 -9.63 28.65
CA ALA A 199 -6.10 -10.72 29.50
C ALA A 199 -5.30 -10.87 30.80
N LYS A 200 -3.98 -10.67 30.78
CA LYS A 200 -3.15 -10.65 31.99
C LYS A 200 -3.48 -9.43 32.85
N LEU A 201 -3.57 -8.25 32.23
CA LEU A 201 -3.96 -7.01 32.91
C LEU A 201 -5.32 -7.14 33.64
N LEU A 202 -6.31 -7.77 32.97
CA LEU A 202 -7.60 -8.02 33.61
C LEU A 202 -7.46 -8.92 34.84
N ALA A 203 -6.67 -10.02 34.74
CA ALA A 203 -6.45 -10.91 35.86
C ALA A 203 -5.86 -10.17 37.06
N ASP A 204 -4.88 -9.29 36.84
CA ASP A 204 -4.25 -8.49 37.90
C ASP A 204 -5.23 -7.47 38.49
N LYS A 205 -6.01 -6.76 37.67
CA LYS A 205 -7.06 -5.83 38.12
C LYS A 205 -8.14 -6.54 38.96
N LEU A 206 -8.53 -7.75 38.59
CA LEU A 206 -9.50 -8.55 39.34
C LEU A 206 -8.95 -9.00 40.69
N TYR A 207 -7.63 -9.25 40.83
CA TYR A 207 -7.03 -9.49 42.12
C TYR A 207 -7.10 -8.27 43.03
N VAL A 208 -6.80 -7.09 42.49
CA VAL A 208 -6.92 -5.83 43.24
C VAL A 208 -8.38 -5.58 43.65
N PHE A 209 -9.32 -5.78 42.70
CA PHE A 209 -10.75 -5.67 42.97
C PHE A 209 -11.21 -6.64 44.08
N ALA A 210 -10.65 -7.84 44.16
CA ALA A 210 -11.01 -8.81 45.21
C ALA A 210 -10.82 -8.25 46.60
N LEU A 211 -9.88 -7.33 46.81
CA LEU A 211 -9.61 -6.69 48.10
C LEU A 211 -10.73 -5.72 48.55
N THR A 212 -11.57 -5.27 47.62
CA THR A 212 -12.72 -4.40 47.91
C THR A 212 -13.93 -5.20 48.38
N ILE A 213 -13.96 -6.53 48.22
CA ILE A 213 -15.07 -7.40 48.63
C ILE A 213 -14.98 -7.57 50.18
N THR A 214 -15.99 -7.07 50.88
CA THR A 214 -16.02 -7.05 52.34
C THR A 214 -16.37 -8.41 52.94
N GLU A 215 -17.28 -9.18 52.29
CA GLU A 215 -17.65 -10.50 52.79
C GLU A 215 -16.54 -11.52 52.50
N GLU A 216 -16.00 -12.14 53.54
CA GLU A 216 -14.80 -12.96 53.52
C GLU A 216 -14.95 -14.21 52.60
N ASP A 217 -16.08 -14.91 52.71
CA ASP A 217 -16.31 -16.10 51.92
C ASP A 217 -16.55 -15.79 50.43
N ALA A 218 -17.21 -14.67 50.14
CA ALA A 218 -17.34 -14.19 48.77
C ALA A 218 -15.98 -13.81 48.17
N ARG A 219 -15.15 -13.11 48.96
CA ARG A 219 -13.79 -12.74 48.58
C ARG A 219 -12.94 -13.97 48.28
N LYS A 220 -12.93 -14.99 49.17
CA LYS A 220 -12.19 -16.24 48.96
C LYS A 220 -12.64 -16.95 47.66
N ARG A 221 -13.95 -17.12 47.46
CA ARG A 221 -14.50 -17.73 46.25
C ARG A 221 -14.11 -16.94 45.01
N PHE A 222 -14.10 -15.63 45.09
CA PHE A 222 -13.72 -14.78 43.96
C PHE A 222 -12.22 -14.89 43.66
N ILE A 223 -11.35 -14.85 44.64
CA ILE A 223 -9.91 -15.06 44.48
C ILE A 223 -9.59 -16.42 43.86
N ASP A 224 -10.24 -17.50 44.33
CA ASP A 224 -10.03 -18.83 43.77
C ASP A 224 -10.40 -18.93 42.28
N ARG A 225 -11.43 -18.16 41.90
CA ARG A 225 -11.80 -18.04 40.47
C ARG A 225 -10.77 -17.24 39.69
N VAL A 226 -10.34 -16.07 40.16
CA VAL A 226 -9.37 -15.22 39.50
C VAL A 226 -8.01 -15.90 39.38
N ARG A 227 -7.61 -16.68 40.43
CA ARG A 227 -6.37 -17.47 40.40
C ARG A 227 -6.27 -18.41 39.22
N LYS A 228 -7.38 -18.94 38.69
CA LYS A 228 -7.39 -19.77 37.50
C LYS A 228 -6.92 -19.05 36.23
N LEU A 229 -7.07 -17.71 36.17
CA LEU A 229 -6.58 -16.88 35.06
C LEU A 229 -5.05 -16.75 35.03
N GLN A 230 -4.34 -17.17 36.08
CA GLN A 230 -2.87 -17.29 36.04
C GLN A 230 -2.42 -18.38 35.05
N LEU A 231 -3.25 -19.37 34.78
CA LEU A 231 -2.97 -20.41 33.78
C LEU A 231 -3.30 -19.89 32.38
N ARG A 232 -2.32 -20.01 31.47
CA ARG A 232 -2.44 -19.60 30.06
C ARG A 232 -3.68 -20.19 29.40
N LYS A 233 -3.94 -21.49 29.58
CA LYS A 233 -5.10 -22.19 29.02
C LYS A 233 -6.43 -21.49 29.34
N ASN A 234 -6.60 -21.01 30.56
CA ASN A 234 -7.85 -20.38 31.00
C ASN A 234 -7.99 -18.96 30.41
N ARG A 235 -6.89 -18.22 30.23
CA ARG A 235 -6.93 -16.93 29.51
C ARG A 235 -7.26 -17.14 28.03
N GLU A 236 -6.68 -18.16 27.38
CA GLU A 236 -7.03 -18.50 25.99
C GLU A 236 -8.51 -18.89 25.83
N THR A 237 -9.05 -19.67 26.78
CA THR A 237 -10.49 -20.00 26.81
C THR A 237 -11.33 -18.74 26.98
N MET A 238 -10.97 -17.87 27.92
CA MET A 238 -11.66 -16.59 28.14
C MET A 238 -11.66 -15.73 26.85
N LEU A 239 -10.53 -15.63 26.15
CA LEU A 239 -10.45 -14.88 24.89
C LEU A 239 -11.32 -15.51 23.80
N LYS A 240 -11.35 -16.84 23.69
CA LYS A 240 -12.20 -17.55 22.73
C LYS A 240 -13.69 -17.29 22.98
N ASP A 241 -14.13 -17.33 24.23
CA ASP A 241 -15.52 -17.03 24.59
C ASP A 241 -15.85 -15.55 24.33
N ALA A 242 -14.89 -14.64 24.56
CA ALA A 242 -15.05 -13.20 24.32
C ALA A 242 -15.26 -12.85 22.83
N MET A 243 -14.72 -13.64 21.90
CA MET A 243 -14.82 -13.37 20.45
C MET A 243 -16.26 -13.19 19.96
N SER A 244 -17.20 -13.90 20.55
CA SER A 244 -18.60 -13.89 20.12
C SER A 244 -19.46 -12.79 20.76
N VAL A 245 -18.92 -12.09 21.76
CA VAL A 245 -19.75 -11.13 22.56
C VAL A 245 -19.98 -9.83 21.78
N TYR A 246 -18.92 -9.24 21.23
CA TYR A 246 -18.99 -8.00 20.45
C TYR A 246 -18.16 -8.12 19.16
N PRO A 247 -18.54 -9.03 18.24
CA PRO A 247 -17.82 -9.14 16.97
C PRO A 247 -18.01 -7.86 16.14
N ILE A 248 -17.00 -7.53 15.34
CA ILE A 248 -17.04 -6.42 14.38
C ILE A 248 -16.85 -6.95 12.96
N SER A 249 -17.63 -6.46 12.01
CA SER A 249 -17.45 -6.76 10.58
C SER A 249 -16.41 -5.85 9.95
N MET A 250 -15.77 -6.27 8.85
CA MET A 250 -14.89 -5.39 8.08
C MET A 250 -15.60 -4.14 7.56
N GLN A 251 -16.88 -4.24 7.23
CA GLN A 251 -17.71 -3.13 6.75
C GLN A 251 -17.98 -2.05 7.82
N ALA A 252 -17.74 -2.35 9.09
CA ALA A 252 -17.90 -1.36 10.17
C ALA A 252 -16.68 -0.43 10.27
N PHE A 253 -15.50 -0.90 9.81
CA PHE A 253 -14.31 -0.07 9.77
C PHE A 253 -14.40 0.92 8.62
N ASP A 254 -13.85 2.13 8.84
CA ASP A 254 -13.75 3.23 7.88
C ASP A 254 -15.08 3.55 7.15
N ARG A 255 -16.21 3.29 7.83
CA ARG A 255 -17.54 3.43 7.24
C ARG A 255 -17.89 4.87 6.89
N ASN A 256 -17.40 5.83 7.66
CA ASN A 256 -17.64 7.24 7.39
C ASN A 256 -16.58 7.78 6.41
N LYS A 257 -16.94 7.85 5.14
CA LYS A 257 -16.11 8.33 4.03
C LYS A 257 -15.58 9.77 4.17
N TYR A 258 -16.14 10.55 5.09
CA TYR A 258 -15.80 11.96 5.27
C TYR A 258 -14.93 12.22 6.49
N PHE A 259 -14.58 11.18 7.25
CA PHE A 259 -13.65 11.33 8.35
C PHE A 259 -12.22 11.18 7.83
N PHE A 260 -11.46 12.25 7.99
CA PHE A 260 -10.03 12.27 7.70
C PHE A 260 -9.26 12.30 9.02
N ASN A 261 -8.55 11.22 9.31
CA ASN A 261 -7.90 11.01 10.58
C ASN A 261 -6.47 11.54 10.54
N CYS A 262 -6.20 12.61 11.27
CA CYS A 262 -4.87 13.22 11.43
C CYS A 262 -4.19 12.68 12.70
N LYS A 263 -2.89 12.92 12.88
CA LYS A 263 -2.15 12.49 14.07
C LYS A 263 -2.70 13.02 15.40
N ASN A 264 -3.34 14.17 15.40
CA ASN A 264 -3.83 14.84 16.58
C ASN A 264 -5.36 14.85 16.73
N GLY A 265 -6.09 14.18 15.82
CA GLY A 265 -7.55 14.13 15.89
C GLY A 265 -8.18 13.82 14.52
N THR A 266 -9.50 13.77 14.51
CA THR A 266 -10.30 13.45 13.33
C THR A 266 -11.01 14.69 12.80
N LEU A 267 -10.84 14.99 11.50
CA LEU A 267 -11.53 16.07 10.77
C LEU A 267 -12.74 15.49 10.04
N ASP A 268 -13.94 16.03 10.27
CA ASP A 268 -15.10 15.75 9.43
C ASP A 268 -15.06 16.70 8.21
N MET A 269 -14.79 16.16 7.03
CA MET A 269 -14.65 16.91 5.77
C MET A 269 -15.95 17.58 5.30
N ARG A 270 -17.13 17.25 5.87
CA ARG A 270 -18.39 17.91 5.54
C ARG A 270 -18.67 19.14 6.38
N THR A 271 -18.34 19.03 7.68
CA THR A 271 -18.61 20.11 8.65
C THR A 271 -17.38 20.96 8.94
N LEU A 272 -16.20 20.47 8.56
CA LEU A 272 -14.88 21.01 8.91
C LEU A 272 -14.65 21.07 10.44
N GLU A 273 -15.39 20.26 11.18
CA GLU A 273 -15.19 20.11 12.63
C GLU A 273 -13.99 19.20 12.89
N PHE A 274 -13.04 19.69 13.64
CA PHE A 274 -11.90 18.92 14.13
C PHE A 274 -12.12 18.53 15.59
N ARG A 275 -11.89 17.26 15.93
CA ARG A 275 -12.12 16.74 17.28
C ARG A 275 -11.11 15.64 17.64
N GLU A 276 -11.05 15.31 18.92
CA GLU A 276 -10.24 14.19 19.41
C GLU A 276 -10.65 12.85 18.78
N HIS A 277 -9.68 11.94 18.70
CA HIS A 277 -9.91 10.56 18.27
C HIS A 277 -10.93 9.83 19.15
N ARG A 278 -11.77 9.02 18.51
CA ARG A 278 -12.77 8.20 19.21
C ARG A 278 -12.74 6.75 18.69
N PRO A 279 -12.67 5.76 19.59
CA PRO A 279 -12.70 4.35 19.16
C PRO A 279 -14.01 3.96 18.45
N GLU A 280 -15.12 4.66 18.70
CA GLU A 280 -16.43 4.44 18.07
C GLU A 280 -16.47 4.81 16.60
N ASP A 281 -15.50 5.55 16.10
CA ASP A 281 -15.37 5.90 14.68
C ASP A 281 -14.87 4.71 13.84
N TYR A 282 -14.27 3.72 14.50
CA TYR A 282 -13.71 2.52 13.87
C TYR A 282 -12.76 2.82 12.70
N LEU A 283 -11.94 3.88 12.80
CA LEU A 283 -10.96 4.22 11.78
C LEU A 283 -9.75 3.30 11.86
N THR A 284 -9.25 2.86 10.70
CA THR A 284 -8.06 2.00 10.58
C THR A 284 -6.89 2.69 9.87
N MET A 285 -7.11 3.88 9.34
CA MET A 285 -6.14 4.67 8.59
C MET A 285 -5.85 6.00 9.29
N GLU A 286 -4.60 6.44 9.20
CA GLU A 286 -4.14 7.72 9.73
C GLU A 286 -3.34 8.49 8.65
N SER A 287 -3.59 9.78 8.55
CA SER A 287 -2.80 10.70 7.76
C SER A 287 -1.45 10.97 8.43
N GLY A 288 -0.41 11.17 7.62
CA GLY A 288 0.94 11.48 8.13
C GLY A 288 1.10 12.85 8.80
N ILE A 289 0.04 13.68 8.91
CA ILE A 289 0.12 15.07 9.35
C ILE A 289 -0.57 15.34 10.68
N THR A 290 -0.11 16.41 11.35
CA THR A 290 -0.83 17.08 12.42
C THR A 290 -1.69 18.18 11.81
N TYR A 291 -3.01 18.17 12.06
CA TYR A 291 -3.91 19.22 11.60
C TYR A 291 -3.71 20.50 12.41
N ASP A 292 -3.53 21.61 11.71
CA ASP A 292 -3.44 22.95 12.26
C ASP A 292 -4.30 23.88 11.38
N PRO A 293 -5.41 24.42 11.92
CA PRO A 293 -6.31 25.29 11.15
C PRO A 293 -5.66 26.63 10.77
N ASP A 294 -4.62 27.06 11.48
CA ASP A 294 -3.93 28.34 11.26
C ASP A 294 -2.66 28.16 10.40
N ALA A 295 -2.40 26.95 9.91
CA ALA A 295 -1.22 26.66 9.09
C ALA A 295 -1.27 27.42 7.78
N ASP A 296 -0.20 28.18 7.45
CA ASP A 296 0.03 28.80 6.16
C ASP A 296 1.14 28.07 5.39
N CYS A 297 0.96 27.97 4.09
CA CYS A 297 1.89 27.28 3.22
C CYS A 297 2.29 28.12 1.97
N PRO A 298 2.91 29.30 2.14
CA PRO A 298 3.19 30.23 1.05
C PRO A 298 4.08 29.61 -0.04
N ARG A 299 4.98 28.70 0.32
CA ARG A 299 5.81 27.98 -0.66
C ARG A 299 4.97 27.05 -1.54
N TRP A 300 3.95 26.38 -0.99
CA TRP A 300 3.02 25.55 -1.76
C TRP A 300 2.20 26.40 -2.73
N HIS A 301 1.66 27.51 -2.27
CA HIS A 301 0.91 28.44 -3.14
C HIS A 301 1.77 28.98 -4.29
N SER A 302 3.02 29.38 -4.01
CA SER A 302 3.96 29.82 -5.05
C SER A 302 4.27 28.69 -6.04
N PHE A 303 4.53 27.47 -5.53
CA PHE A 303 4.79 26.30 -6.35
C PHE A 303 3.61 25.97 -7.28
N ILE A 304 2.39 25.94 -6.77
CA ILE A 304 1.19 25.68 -7.60
C ILE A 304 1.01 26.76 -8.67
N LYS A 305 1.22 28.03 -8.33
CA LYS A 305 1.17 29.12 -9.30
C LYS A 305 2.23 28.98 -10.39
N GLU A 306 3.44 28.57 -10.05
CA GLU A 306 4.53 28.32 -11.00
C GLU A 306 4.18 27.17 -11.95
N VAL A 307 3.76 25.99 -11.43
CA VAL A 307 3.50 24.78 -12.25
C VAL A 307 2.24 24.91 -13.09
N MET A 308 1.28 25.74 -12.68
CA MET A 308 0.06 26.07 -13.45
C MET A 308 0.27 27.27 -14.37
N CYS A 309 1.50 27.77 -14.52
CA CYS A 309 1.83 28.93 -15.38
C CYS A 309 0.97 30.19 -15.07
N GLY A 310 0.56 30.34 -13.81
CA GLY A 310 -0.28 31.47 -13.38
C GLY A 310 -1.78 31.31 -13.68
N ASP A 311 -2.21 30.18 -14.25
CA ASP A 311 -3.62 29.88 -14.50
C ASP A 311 -4.34 29.57 -13.16
N ALA A 312 -5.16 30.52 -12.72
CA ALA A 312 -5.88 30.42 -11.44
C ALA A 312 -7.01 29.39 -11.49
N ASP A 313 -7.71 29.24 -12.61
CA ASP A 313 -8.80 28.27 -12.74
C ASP A 313 -8.28 26.85 -12.68
N LEU A 314 -7.12 26.60 -13.28
CA LEU A 314 -6.46 25.31 -13.23
C LEU A 314 -5.92 24.99 -11.83
N ALA A 315 -5.38 25.99 -11.13
CA ALA A 315 -4.95 25.85 -9.73
C ALA A 315 -6.14 25.51 -8.81
N ASP A 316 -7.26 26.19 -8.96
CA ASP A 316 -8.50 25.93 -8.22
C ASP A 316 -9.07 24.53 -8.53
N PHE A 317 -9.00 24.11 -9.79
CA PHE A 317 -9.43 22.77 -10.18
C PHE A 317 -8.56 21.70 -9.51
N LEU A 318 -7.23 21.87 -9.50
CA LEU A 318 -6.33 20.96 -8.79
C LEU A 318 -6.66 20.90 -7.30
N GLN A 319 -6.85 22.05 -6.65
CA GLN A 319 -7.21 22.10 -5.23
C GLN A 319 -8.50 21.35 -4.93
N ARG A 320 -9.55 21.53 -5.73
CA ARG A 320 -10.82 20.79 -5.58
C ARG A 320 -10.63 19.29 -5.81
N SER A 321 -9.81 18.90 -6.80
CA SER A 321 -9.51 17.50 -7.09
C SER A 321 -8.79 16.82 -5.91
N LEU A 322 -7.79 17.49 -5.33
CA LEU A 322 -7.08 17.02 -4.15
C LEU A 322 -8.01 16.99 -2.91
N GLY A 323 -8.86 18.00 -2.73
CA GLY A 323 -9.87 18.02 -1.66
C GLY A 323 -10.88 16.88 -1.78
N TYR A 324 -11.30 16.53 -2.99
CA TYR A 324 -12.16 15.37 -3.23
C TYR A 324 -11.44 14.06 -2.88
N ALA A 325 -10.16 13.94 -3.21
CA ALA A 325 -9.35 12.77 -2.89
C ALA A 325 -9.09 12.56 -1.38
N LEU A 326 -9.26 13.60 -0.53
CA LEU A 326 -9.23 13.44 0.93
C LEU A 326 -10.47 12.74 1.49
N THR A 327 -11.52 12.62 0.68
CA THR A 327 -12.74 11.90 1.07
C THR A 327 -12.71 10.46 0.53
N GLY A 328 -13.40 9.54 1.20
CA GLY A 328 -13.65 8.20 0.67
C GLY A 328 -14.85 8.16 -0.28
N ASP A 329 -15.34 9.31 -0.77
CA ASP A 329 -16.48 9.36 -1.67
C ASP A 329 -16.08 9.06 -3.11
N THR A 330 -16.67 8.04 -3.69
CA THR A 330 -16.42 7.58 -5.07
C THR A 330 -17.58 7.88 -6.02
N SER A 331 -18.55 8.71 -5.58
CA SER A 331 -19.78 8.98 -6.34
C SER A 331 -19.58 9.63 -7.71
N GLN A 332 -18.44 10.32 -7.89
CA GLN A 332 -18.11 10.96 -9.18
C GLN A 332 -17.49 10.02 -10.21
N GLU A 333 -17.12 8.79 -9.82
CA GLU A 333 -16.53 7.76 -10.71
C GLU A 333 -15.48 8.33 -11.68
N CYS A 334 -14.60 9.20 -11.18
CA CYS A 334 -13.61 9.91 -11.99
C CYS A 334 -12.17 9.52 -11.64
N MET A 335 -11.28 9.71 -12.61
CA MET A 335 -9.83 9.57 -12.46
C MET A 335 -9.16 10.88 -12.91
N PHE A 336 -8.24 11.39 -12.11
CA PHE A 336 -7.48 12.60 -12.44
C PHE A 336 -6.15 12.21 -13.08
N ILE A 337 -5.85 12.79 -14.26
CA ILE A 337 -4.60 12.57 -14.99
C ILE A 337 -3.82 13.86 -15.05
N LEU A 338 -2.66 13.91 -14.40
CA LEU A 338 -1.74 15.03 -14.47
C LEU A 338 -0.94 14.96 -15.78
N TYR A 339 -1.22 15.88 -16.70
CA TYR A 339 -0.57 15.94 -18.00
C TYR A 339 0.30 17.19 -18.12
N GLY A 340 1.40 17.08 -18.86
CA GLY A 340 2.24 18.21 -19.22
C GLY A 340 3.11 17.85 -20.43
N ALA A 341 3.26 18.79 -21.36
CA ALA A 341 3.96 18.59 -22.64
C ALA A 341 5.47 18.31 -22.50
N THR A 342 6.06 18.69 -21.34
CA THR A 342 7.48 18.51 -21.03
C THR A 342 7.68 17.71 -19.75
N SER A 343 8.87 17.14 -19.59
CA SER A 343 9.33 16.58 -18.30
C SER A 343 9.74 17.69 -17.31
N ARG A 344 9.92 17.34 -16.03
CA ARG A 344 10.40 18.26 -14.96
C ARG A 344 9.50 19.49 -14.72
N ASN A 345 8.19 19.34 -14.88
CA ASN A 345 7.19 20.39 -14.67
C ASN A 345 6.44 20.28 -13.32
N GLY A 346 7.04 19.69 -12.30
CA GLY A 346 6.54 19.66 -10.94
C GLY A 346 5.49 18.59 -10.61
N LYS A 347 5.03 17.75 -11.56
CA LYS A 347 4.02 16.70 -11.30
C LYS A 347 4.44 15.74 -10.17
N GLY A 348 5.67 15.21 -10.23
CA GLY A 348 6.20 14.32 -9.19
C GLY A 348 6.19 14.98 -7.82
N THR A 349 6.74 16.20 -7.72
CA THR A 349 6.78 16.96 -6.46
C THR A 349 5.38 17.18 -5.88
N ALA A 350 4.40 17.52 -6.71
CA ALA A 350 3.02 17.72 -6.27
C ALA A 350 2.43 16.43 -5.70
N MET A 351 2.59 15.30 -6.41
CA MET A 351 2.05 14.01 -5.98
C MET A 351 2.76 13.46 -4.75
N GLU A 352 4.09 13.55 -4.67
CA GLU A 352 4.85 13.13 -3.49
C GLU A 352 4.45 13.94 -2.25
N THR A 353 4.24 15.24 -2.39
CA THR A 353 3.77 16.10 -1.30
C THR A 353 2.38 15.67 -0.85
N PHE A 354 1.48 15.42 -1.81
CA PHE A 354 0.12 15.00 -1.50
C PHE A 354 0.09 13.60 -0.85
N LEU A 355 0.87 12.64 -1.35
CA LEU A 355 0.98 11.30 -0.74
C LEU A 355 1.47 11.35 0.71
N LYS A 356 2.39 12.26 1.04
CA LYS A 356 2.82 12.45 2.44
C LYS A 356 1.69 12.96 3.34
N ILE A 357 0.81 13.80 2.80
CA ILE A 357 -0.39 14.27 3.53
C ILE A 357 -1.35 13.10 3.71
N MET A 358 -1.55 12.29 2.69
CA MET A 358 -2.48 11.17 2.73
C MET A 358 -2.10 10.08 3.75
N GLY A 359 -0.80 9.85 4.01
CA GLY A 359 -0.37 8.76 4.89
C GLY A 359 -0.98 7.42 4.47
N ASP A 360 -1.66 6.71 5.36
CA ASP A 360 -2.28 5.40 5.08
C ASP A 360 -3.40 5.46 4.01
N TYR A 361 -3.97 6.64 3.75
CA TYR A 361 -5.00 6.84 2.73
C TYR A 361 -4.45 6.87 1.30
N GLY A 362 -3.15 7.06 1.12
CA GLY A 362 -2.49 7.17 -0.18
C GLY A 362 -1.54 6.02 -0.45
N LYS A 363 -1.69 5.34 -1.60
CA LYS A 363 -0.77 4.29 -2.04
C LYS A 363 -0.33 4.52 -3.48
N THR A 364 0.93 4.22 -3.77
CA THR A 364 1.42 4.11 -5.15
C THR A 364 1.09 2.71 -5.68
N SER A 365 0.70 2.62 -6.93
CA SER A 365 0.47 1.34 -7.59
C SER A 365 1.20 1.27 -8.92
N ASN A 366 1.51 0.05 -9.38
CA ASN A 366 2.10 -0.15 -10.70
C ASN A 366 1.08 0.26 -11.79
N PRO A 367 1.50 1.06 -12.80
CA PRO A 367 0.66 1.40 -13.95
C PRO A 367 0.04 0.20 -14.68
N ASP A 368 0.67 -0.96 -14.59
CA ASP A 368 0.17 -2.21 -15.19
C ASP A 368 -1.18 -2.69 -14.64
N MET A 369 -1.59 -2.18 -13.47
CA MET A 369 -2.96 -2.43 -12.97
C MET A 369 -4.04 -1.78 -13.84
N LEU A 370 -3.70 -0.70 -14.55
CA LEU A 370 -4.59 0.00 -15.47
C LEU A 370 -4.46 -0.50 -16.91
N ALA A 371 -3.40 -1.26 -17.22
CA ALA A 371 -3.21 -1.86 -18.54
C ALA A 371 -4.11 -3.09 -18.70
N ALA A 372 -4.91 -3.13 -19.76
CA ALA A 372 -5.63 -4.32 -20.12
C ALA A 372 -4.61 -5.45 -20.37
N LYS A 373 -4.59 -6.47 -19.52
CA LYS A 373 -3.84 -7.70 -19.79
C LYS A 373 -4.47 -8.37 -21.00
N PHE A 374 -3.87 -8.20 -22.17
CA PHE A 374 -4.15 -9.06 -23.32
C PHE A 374 -3.76 -10.49 -22.91
N ARG A 375 -4.74 -11.29 -22.49
CA ARG A 375 -4.59 -12.74 -22.49
C ARG A 375 -4.52 -13.14 -23.97
N GLY A 376 -3.32 -13.37 -24.49
CA GLY A 376 -3.15 -14.01 -25.76
C GLY A 376 -3.91 -15.33 -25.70
N GLY A 377 -4.97 -15.44 -26.49
CA GLY A 377 -5.61 -16.70 -26.76
C GLY A 377 -4.61 -17.62 -27.49
N ASN A 378 -4.67 -18.90 -27.16
CA ASN A 378 -3.93 -20.00 -27.80
C ASN A 378 -3.96 -19.93 -29.33
#